data_49f28e1fc8f7390218a19713c7b498dc
#
_entry.id   49f28e1fc8f7390218a19713c7b498dc
#
_cell.length_a   1.000
_cell.length_b   1.000
_cell.length_c   1.000
_cell.angle_alpha   90.00
_cell.angle_beta   90.00
_cell.angle_gamma   90.00
#
_symmetry.space_group_name_H-M   'P 1'
#
loop_
_entity.id
_entity.type
_entity.pdbx_description
1 polymer ?
#
loop_
_entity_poly.entity_id
_entity_poly.type
_entity_poly.pdbx_seq_one_letter_code
_entity_poly.pdbx_strand_id
1 'polypeptide(L)'
;HFYAISNRQIGKYRKADGMRTGGWIGKADGPVQHLNSGTVIGGRLYVAHSNFPNQPSESSIEIWETATMTPVARHSFTDAPGSLTWVVPEGEGWLACFAHYRSQGDPAKSRIVRYDREWKAKATWSFPATLIERFAGSSSSGGAIGPEGQLFLTGHDARELYLVALPDNPQGELSWEATIPISAEGQAFAWDAANTGELYSISRKNREVIVSKVVLLP
;
A
#
# COMPACT_ATOMS: atom_id res chain seq x y z
N HIS A 1 0.81 14.96 10.47
CA HIS A 1 1.65 13.80 10.82
C HIS A 1 1.83 12.90 9.59
N PHE A 2 2.90 12.13 9.59
CA PHE A 2 3.06 10.94 8.76
C PHE A 2 3.24 9.69 9.63
N TYR A 3 3.02 8.51 9.04
CA TYR A 3 3.07 7.24 9.74
C TYR A 3 4.05 6.31 9.03
N ALA A 4 5.08 5.85 9.74
CA ALA A 4 6.00 4.83 9.25
C ALA A 4 5.55 3.46 9.78
N ILE A 5 5.28 2.54 8.86
CA ILE A 5 4.71 1.23 9.15
C ILE A 5 5.79 0.17 8.90
N SER A 6 5.93 -0.75 9.81
CA SER A 6 6.78 -1.94 9.72
C SER A 6 5.96 -3.14 10.20
N ASN A 7 6.43 -4.36 9.99
CA ASN A 7 5.69 -5.61 10.21
C ASN A 7 4.75 -5.62 11.43
N ARG A 8 5.19 -5.12 12.58
CA ARG A 8 4.43 -5.10 13.84
C ARG A 8 4.54 -3.79 14.58
N GLN A 9 4.85 -2.71 13.87
CA GLN A 9 5.04 -1.40 14.50
C GLN A 9 4.51 -0.30 13.60
N ILE A 10 3.95 0.73 14.22
CA ILE A 10 3.57 1.98 13.57
C ILE A 10 4.18 3.12 14.37
N GLY A 11 5.00 3.95 13.73
CA GLY A 11 5.49 5.19 14.28
C GLY A 11 4.67 6.37 13.75
N LYS A 12 4.22 7.27 14.63
CA LYS A 12 3.57 8.53 14.30
C LYS A 12 4.56 9.66 14.46
N TYR A 13 4.75 10.46 13.41
CA TYR A 13 5.76 11.50 13.36
C TYR A 13 5.15 12.83 12.93
N ARG A 14 5.66 13.93 13.48
CA ARG A 14 5.28 15.28 13.08
C ARG A 14 6.01 15.66 11.78
N LYS A 15 5.27 16.18 10.80
CA LYS A 15 5.85 16.57 9.51
C LYS A 15 6.90 17.68 9.60
N ALA A 16 6.71 18.64 10.51
CA ALA A 16 7.55 19.83 10.61
C ALA A 16 9.01 19.55 10.98
N ASP A 17 9.27 18.50 11.77
CA ASP A 17 10.59 18.25 12.34
C ASP A 17 10.96 16.75 12.40
N GLY A 18 10.08 15.88 11.91
CA GLY A 18 10.28 14.43 11.96
C GLY A 18 10.23 13.83 13.37
N MET A 19 9.82 14.59 14.38
CA MET A 19 9.80 14.11 15.76
C MET A 19 8.70 13.08 15.97
N ARG A 20 9.06 11.95 16.60
CA ARG A 20 8.09 10.91 16.95
C ARG A 20 7.15 11.40 18.05
N THR A 21 5.85 11.39 17.80
CA THR A 21 4.81 11.85 18.72
C THR A 21 3.94 10.74 19.27
N GLY A 22 4.11 9.52 18.76
CA GLY A 22 3.35 8.37 19.21
C GLY A 22 3.63 7.13 18.35
N GLY A 23 2.78 6.13 18.49
CA GLY A 23 2.85 4.91 17.70
C GLY A 23 2.20 3.72 18.39
N TRP A 24 2.29 2.57 17.73
CA TRP A 24 1.79 1.30 18.23
C TRP A 24 2.84 0.21 18.01
N ILE A 25 2.91 -0.75 18.93
CA ILE A 25 3.78 -1.92 18.83
C ILE A 25 2.93 -3.16 19.16
N GLY A 26 2.86 -4.09 18.21
CA GLY A 26 2.21 -5.38 18.39
C GLY A 26 3.04 -6.37 19.19
N LYS A 27 2.38 -7.33 19.82
CA LYS A 27 3.04 -8.45 20.50
C LYS A 27 3.72 -9.38 19.47
N ALA A 28 4.82 -10.01 19.87
CA ALA A 28 5.58 -10.91 18.98
C ALA A 28 4.74 -12.13 18.53
N ASP A 29 3.90 -12.63 19.41
CA ASP A 29 2.97 -13.76 19.24
C ASP A 29 1.52 -13.31 18.98
N GLY A 30 1.31 -12.03 18.73
CA GLY A 30 -0.01 -11.45 18.51
C GLY A 30 -0.57 -11.72 17.11
N PRO A 31 -1.84 -11.37 16.89
CA PRO A 31 -2.53 -11.63 15.62
C PRO A 31 -2.03 -10.73 14.47
N VAL A 32 -1.33 -9.63 14.76
CA VAL A 32 -0.77 -8.74 13.74
C VAL A 32 0.68 -9.15 13.48
N GLN A 33 0.92 -9.76 12.32
CA GLN A 33 2.22 -10.34 11.97
C GLN A 33 2.98 -9.53 10.92
N HIS A 34 2.29 -9.05 9.89
CA HIS A 34 2.92 -8.39 8.75
C HIS A 34 2.05 -7.24 8.24
N LEU A 35 2.23 -6.06 8.86
CA LEU A 35 1.66 -4.80 8.36
C LEU A 35 2.43 -4.34 7.12
N ASN A 36 1.69 -3.78 6.18
CA ASN A 36 2.20 -3.24 4.93
C ASN A 36 1.86 -1.74 4.82
N SER A 37 1.45 -1.29 3.63
CA SER A 37 1.07 0.10 3.38
C SER A 37 -0.23 0.49 4.09
N GLY A 38 -0.40 1.77 4.37
CA GLY A 38 -1.61 2.29 4.98
C GLY A 38 -2.01 3.67 4.48
N THR A 39 -3.27 4.03 4.73
CA THR A 39 -3.86 5.32 4.38
C THR A 39 -4.64 5.90 5.55
N VAL A 40 -4.70 7.23 5.64
CA VAL A 40 -5.46 7.94 6.70
C VAL A 40 -6.73 8.54 6.12
N ILE A 41 -7.86 8.22 6.75
CA ILE A 41 -9.18 8.75 6.36
C ILE A 41 -9.96 9.08 7.64
N GLY A 42 -10.47 10.30 7.73
CA GLY A 42 -11.37 10.71 8.81
C GLY A 42 -10.80 10.48 10.22
N GLY A 43 -9.49 10.67 10.42
CA GLY A 43 -8.84 10.46 11.72
C GLY A 43 -8.50 9.01 12.03
N ARG A 44 -8.70 8.09 11.11
CA ARG A 44 -8.35 6.67 11.23
C ARG A 44 -7.26 6.27 10.24
N LEU A 45 -6.34 5.44 10.69
CA LEU A 45 -5.28 4.84 9.87
C LEU A 45 -5.71 3.41 9.52
N TYR A 46 -5.95 3.17 8.24
CA TYR A 46 -6.25 1.86 7.66
C TYR A 46 -4.96 1.24 7.13
N VAL A 47 -4.59 0.09 7.61
CA VAL A 47 -3.31 -0.58 7.26
C VAL A 47 -3.57 -1.96 6.70
N ALA A 48 -3.01 -2.23 5.54
CA ALA A 48 -2.99 -3.56 4.97
C ALA A 48 -2.17 -4.51 5.85
N HIS A 49 -2.70 -5.69 6.11
CA HIS A 49 -2.08 -6.73 6.91
C HIS A 49 -2.22 -8.09 6.22
N SER A 50 -1.20 -8.92 6.36
CA SER A 50 -1.23 -10.33 5.97
C SER A 50 -0.48 -11.20 6.98
N ASN A 51 -0.67 -12.52 6.89
CA ASN A 51 0.08 -13.50 7.67
C ASN A 51 1.39 -13.92 6.98
N PHE A 52 1.85 -13.12 5.98
CA PHE A 52 3.09 -13.43 5.26
C PHE A 52 4.25 -13.75 6.24
N PRO A 53 5.06 -14.78 6.00
CA PRO A 53 5.12 -15.65 4.79
C PRO A 53 4.27 -16.92 4.84
N ASN A 54 3.33 -17.05 5.78
CA ASN A 54 2.55 -18.27 6.00
C ASN A 54 1.53 -18.52 4.88
N GLN A 55 1.14 -19.80 4.74
CA GLN A 55 0.12 -20.26 3.81
C GLN A 55 -0.90 -21.13 4.56
N PRO A 56 -2.20 -21.11 4.17
CA PRO A 56 -2.80 -20.23 3.16
C PRO A 56 -2.70 -18.76 3.52
N SER A 57 -2.75 -17.87 2.51
CA SER A 57 -2.70 -16.43 2.75
C SER A 57 -3.94 -15.95 3.51
N GLU A 58 -3.72 -15.31 4.63
CA GLU A 58 -4.75 -14.59 5.37
C GLU A 58 -4.46 -13.10 5.29
N SER A 59 -5.49 -12.31 5.01
CA SER A 59 -5.35 -10.86 4.84
C SER A 59 -6.47 -10.12 5.54
N SER A 60 -6.11 -8.96 6.09
CA SER A 60 -7.05 -8.07 6.77
C SER A 60 -6.65 -6.61 6.62
N ILE A 61 -7.56 -5.72 6.93
CA ILE A 61 -7.30 -4.31 7.16
C ILE A 61 -7.39 -4.08 8.65
N GLU A 62 -6.30 -3.61 9.24
CA GLU A 62 -6.24 -3.21 10.64
C GLU A 62 -6.46 -1.71 10.74
N ILE A 63 -7.26 -1.24 11.70
CA ILE A 63 -7.67 0.16 11.79
C ILE A 63 -7.31 0.72 13.16
N TRP A 64 -6.57 1.85 13.17
CA TRP A 64 -6.20 2.60 14.37
C TRP A 64 -6.84 3.96 14.38
N GLU A 65 -7.23 4.42 15.58
CA GLU A 65 -7.53 5.83 15.83
C GLU A 65 -6.22 6.63 15.82
N THR A 66 -6.11 7.63 14.94
CA THR A 66 -4.85 8.37 14.78
C THR A 66 -4.50 9.28 15.95
N ALA A 67 -5.48 9.72 16.74
CA ALA A 67 -5.26 10.55 17.91
C ALA A 67 -4.48 9.78 19.00
N THR A 68 -4.91 8.58 19.30
CA THR A 68 -4.39 7.74 20.42
C THR A 68 -3.45 6.63 19.98
N MET A 69 -3.42 6.29 18.69
CA MET A 69 -2.77 5.11 18.13
C MET A 69 -3.29 3.78 18.74
N THR A 70 -4.59 3.76 19.08
CA THR A 70 -5.28 2.59 19.60
C THR A 70 -5.93 1.81 18.46
N PRO A 71 -5.79 0.47 18.37
CA PRO A 71 -6.56 -0.35 17.44
C PRO A 71 -8.05 -0.25 17.75
N VAL A 72 -8.88 0.00 16.74
CA VAL A 72 -10.33 0.21 16.91
C VAL A 72 -11.20 -0.74 16.11
N ALA A 73 -10.69 -1.29 15.02
CA ALA A 73 -11.43 -2.23 14.18
C ALA A 73 -10.49 -3.09 13.33
N ARG A 74 -11.06 -4.17 12.79
CA ARG A 74 -10.43 -5.06 11.81
C ARG A 74 -11.48 -5.50 10.80
N HIS A 75 -11.08 -5.54 9.53
CA HIS A 75 -11.83 -6.20 8.48
C HIS A 75 -10.99 -7.35 7.91
N SER A 76 -11.46 -8.59 8.03
CA SER A 76 -10.78 -9.78 7.51
C SER A 76 -11.39 -10.21 6.19
N PHE A 77 -10.55 -10.56 5.22
CA PHE A 77 -10.99 -11.12 3.96
C PHE A 77 -11.07 -12.65 4.08
N THR A 78 -12.27 -13.20 3.89
CA THR A 78 -12.52 -14.66 4.03
C THR A 78 -11.77 -15.47 2.97
N ASP A 79 -11.72 -14.95 1.73
CA ASP A 79 -11.11 -15.61 0.59
C ASP A 79 -10.10 -14.64 -0.07
N ALA A 80 -9.10 -14.20 0.70
CA ALA A 80 -8.08 -13.29 0.21
C ALA A 80 -7.32 -13.92 -0.98
N PRO A 81 -7.28 -13.26 -2.15
CA PRO A 81 -6.60 -13.83 -3.32
C PRO A 81 -5.08 -13.73 -3.24
N GLY A 82 -4.51 -13.42 -2.09
CA GLY A 82 -3.08 -13.28 -1.82
C GLY A 82 -2.79 -12.45 -0.58
N SER A 83 -1.55 -12.04 -0.39
CA SER A 83 -1.12 -11.18 0.71
C SER A 83 -1.50 -9.72 0.44
N LEU A 84 -2.33 -9.10 1.29
CA LEU A 84 -2.72 -7.70 1.16
C LEU A 84 -1.51 -6.78 1.41
N THR A 85 -1.13 -5.98 0.41
CA THR A 85 0.03 -5.08 0.50
C THR A 85 -0.35 -3.62 0.67
N TRP A 86 -1.45 -3.18 0.07
CA TRP A 86 -1.95 -1.83 0.25
C TRP A 86 -3.47 -1.76 0.04
N VAL A 87 -4.07 -0.74 0.62
CA VAL A 87 -5.48 -0.37 0.47
C VAL A 87 -5.58 1.14 0.40
N VAL A 88 -6.39 1.64 -0.54
CA VAL A 88 -6.64 3.07 -0.71
C VAL A 88 -8.12 3.33 -0.99
N PRO A 89 -8.68 4.48 -0.56
CA PRO A 89 -10.03 4.86 -0.92
C PRO A 89 -10.14 5.16 -2.41
N GLU A 90 -11.26 4.78 -3.02
CA GLU A 90 -11.61 5.14 -4.38
C GLU A 90 -13.11 5.35 -4.50
N GLY A 91 -13.51 6.59 -4.80
CA GLY A 91 -14.93 6.98 -4.79
C GLY A 91 -15.56 6.70 -3.41
N GLU A 92 -16.63 5.93 -3.39
CA GLU A 92 -17.28 5.50 -2.13
C GLU A 92 -16.78 4.14 -1.62
N GLY A 93 -15.82 3.53 -2.30
CA GLY A 93 -15.27 2.21 -1.99
C GLY A 93 -13.76 2.23 -1.83
N TRP A 94 -13.12 1.13 -2.26
CA TRP A 94 -11.72 0.86 -2.00
C TRP A 94 -11.05 0.16 -3.19
N LEU A 95 -9.76 0.46 -3.38
CA LEU A 95 -8.85 -0.40 -4.12
C LEU A 95 -7.93 -1.12 -3.13
N ALA A 96 -7.71 -2.39 -3.36
CA ALA A 96 -6.82 -3.23 -2.55
C ALA A 96 -5.92 -4.08 -3.45
N CYS A 97 -4.65 -4.21 -3.12
CA CYS A 97 -3.71 -5.05 -3.84
C CYS A 97 -3.38 -6.30 -3.04
N PHE A 98 -3.55 -7.45 -3.68
CA PHE A 98 -3.17 -8.75 -3.17
C PHE A 98 -1.99 -9.28 -3.95
N ALA A 99 -0.87 -9.43 -3.26
CA ALA A 99 0.40 -9.87 -3.83
C ALA A 99 0.59 -11.38 -3.76
N HIS A 100 1.22 -11.92 -4.79
CA HIS A 100 1.85 -13.22 -4.80
C HIS A 100 3.34 -13.04 -5.06
N TYR A 101 4.17 -13.75 -4.30
CA TYR A 101 5.62 -13.67 -4.40
C TYR A 101 6.16 -14.97 -4.99
N ARG A 102 7.26 -14.91 -5.75
CA ARG A 102 7.92 -16.10 -6.34
C ARG A 102 8.27 -17.15 -5.29
N SER A 103 8.60 -16.74 -4.09
CA SER A 103 8.89 -17.66 -2.98
C SER A 103 7.68 -18.47 -2.49
N GLN A 104 6.47 -18.06 -2.87
CA GLN A 104 5.20 -18.66 -2.43
C GLN A 104 4.31 -19.10 -3.60
N GLY A 105 4.73 -18.89 -4.84
CA GLY A 105 3.96 -19.24 -6.02
C GLY A 105 4.25 -18.36 -7.23
N ASP A 106 3.21 -18.01 -7.96
CA ASP A 106 3.30 -17.27 -9.20
C ASP A 106 2.95 -15.79 -9.00
N PRO A 107 3.93 -14.86 -9.15
CA PRO A 107 3.69 -13.41 -9.05
C PRO A 107 2.62 -12.90 -10.03
N ALA A 108 2.40 -13.56 -11.18
CA ALA A 108 1.36 -13.19 -12.13
C ALA A 108 -0.07 -13.36 -11.59
N LYS A 109 -0.23 -14.02 -10.44
CA LYS A 109 -1.51 -14.10 -9.71
C LYS A 109 -1.81 -12.85 -8.87
N SER A 110 -0.87 -11.93 -8.72
CA SER A 110 -1.13 -10.65 -8.02
C SER A 110 -2.27 -9.88 -8.68
N ARG A 111 -3.11 -9.22 -7.89
CA ARG A 111 -4.35 -8.58 -8.34
C ARG A 111 -4.57 -7.27 -7.61
N ILE A 112 -5.18 -6.30 -8.33
CA ILE A 112 -5.88 -5.17 -7.72
C ILE A 112 -7.37 -5.49 -7.75
N VAL A 113 -8.04 -5.33 -6.62
CA VAL A 113 -9.48 -5.58 -6.47
C VAL A 113 -10.17 -4.29 -6.04
N ARG A 114 -11.23 -3.92 -6.76
CA ARG A 114 -12.13 -2.83 -6.35
C ARG A 114 -13.22 -3.41 -5.48
N TYR A 115 -13.43 -2.79 -4.34
CA TYR A 115 -14.50 -3.11 -3.39
C TYR A 115 -15.46 -1.93 -3.27
N ASP A 116 -16.75 -2.22 -2.99
CA ASP A 116 -17.66 -1.20 -2.49
C ASP A 116 -17.42 -0.91 -1.00
N ARG A 117 -18.24 -0.01 -0.40
CA ARG A 117 -18.11 0.36 1.01
C ARG A 117 -18.39 -0.79 1.99
N GLU A 118 -19.11 -1.82 1.55
CA GLU A 118 -19.43 -3.04 2.30
C GLU A 118 -18.39 -4.16 2.06
N TRP A 119 -17.27 -3.86 1.39
CA TRP A 119 -16.19 -4.80 1.04
C TRP A 119 -16.62 -5.92 0.08
N LYS A 120 -17.64 -5.69 -0.73
CA LYS A 120 -18.03 -6.60 -1.80
C LYS A 120 -17.21 -6.29 -3.06
N ALA A 121 -16.53 -7.30 -3.60
CA ALA A 121 -15.72 -7.15 -4.81
C ALA A 121 -16.60 -6.77 -6.03
N LYS A 122 -16.16 -5.78 -6.78
CA LYS A 122 -16.83 -5.24 -7.98
C LYS A 122 -16.02 -5.46 -9.25
N ALA A 123 -14.70 -5.37 -9.15
CA ALA A 123 -13.81 -5.55 -10.30
C ALA A 123 -12.45 -6.09 -9.81
N THR A 124 -11.73 -6.73 -10.73
CA THR A 124 -10.41 -7.31 -10.45
C THR A 124 -9.53 -7.16 -11.67
N TRP A 125 -8.32 -6.63 -11.50
CA TRP A 125 -7.36 -6.44 -12.58
C TRP A 125 -6.06 -7.20 -12.31
N SER A 126 -5.52 -7.82 -13.35
CA SER A 126 -4.18 -8.38 -13.34
C SER A 126 -3.14 -7.30 -13.64
N PHE A 127 -1.91 -7.59 -13.29
CA PHE A 127 -0.76 -6.79 -13.71
C PHE A 127 -0.26 -7.29 -15.08
N PRO A 128 0.20 -6.40 -15.99
CA PRO A 128 0.84 -6.82 -17.22
C PRO A 128 2.15 -7.58 -16.92
N ALA A 129 2.46 -8.56 -17.74
CA ALA A 129 3.65 -9.41 -17.57
C ALA A 129 4.94 -8.59 -17.44
N THR A 130 5.06 -7.52 -18.22
CA THR A 130 6.22 -6.61 -18.20
C THR A 130 6.40 -5.90 -16.85
N LEU A 131 5.30 -5.55 -16.16
CA LEU A 131 5.36 -4.94 -14.83
C LEU A 131 5.67 -5.99 -13.75
N ILE A 132 5.14 -7.22 -13.88
CA ILE A 132 5.51 -8.35 -13.02
C ILE A 132 7.00 -8.67 -13.12
N GLU A 133 7.56 -8.68 -14.33
CA GLU A 133 8.99 -8.85 -14.55
C GLU A 133 9.81 -7.74 -13.88
N ARG A 134 9.32 -6.48 -13.96
CA ARG A 134 9.95 -5.31 -13.32
C ARG A 134 9.99 -5.43 -11.80
N PHE A 135 9.02 -6.10 -11.19
CA PHE A 135 9.01 -6.39 -9.74
C PHE A 135 9.99 -7.50 -9.32
N ALA A 136 10.69 -8.12 -10.25
CA ALA A 136 11.80 -9.06 -10.04
C ALA A 136 11.48 -10.24 -9.09
N GLY A 137 10.26 -10.75 -9.15
CA GLY A 137 9.80 -11.88 -8.31
C GLY A 137 9.15 -11.47 -6.99
N SER A 138 9.07 -10.16 -6.74
CA SER A 138 8.23 -9.53 -5.74
C SER A 138 6.88 -9.12 -6.34
N SER A 139 6.20 -8.13 -5.76
CA SER A 139 4.94 -7.59 -6.26
C SER A 139 4.83 -6.10 -5.91
N SER A 140 3.66 -5.48 -6.14
CA SER A 140 3.40 -4.12 -5.72
C SER A 140 3.37 -4.03 -4.19
N SER A 141 4.26 -3.24 -3.61
CA SER A 141 4.40 -3.05 -2.16
C SER A 141 3.73 -1.78 -1.65
N GLY A 142 3.44 -0.84 -2.52
CA GLY A 142 2.72 0.38 -2.21
C GLY A 142 1.78 0.80 -3.32
N GLY A 143 0.69 1.46 -2.95
CA GLY A 143 -0.27 2.07 -3.86
C GLY A 143 -0.88 3.31 -3.24
N ALA A 144 -1.08 4.35 -4.03
CA ALA A 144 -1.75 5.58 -3.61
C ALA A 144 -2.41 6.29 -4.79
N ILE A 145 -3.52 6.96 -4.51
CA ILE A 145 -4.14 7.88 -5.46
C ILE A 145 -3.38 9.21 -5.40
N GLY A 146 -2.90 9.65 -6.54
CA GLY A 146 -2.20 10.92 -6.69
C GLY A 146 -3.11 12.14 -6.64
N PRO A 147 -2.51 13.34 -6.67
CA PRO A 147 -3.24 14.60 -6.51
C PRO A 147 -4.35 14.84 -7.54
N GLU A 148 -4.22 14.28 -8.74
CA GLU A 148 -5.19 14.42 -9.84
C GLU A 148 -6.03 13.15 -10.06
N GLY A 149 -6.04 12.24 -9.08
CA GLY A 149 -6.86 11.04 -9.11
C GLY A 149 -6.20 9.82 -9.80
N GLN A 150 -4.95 9.95 -10.27
CA GLN A 150 -4.23 8.84 -10.89
C GLN A 150 -3.80 7.80 -9.84
N LEU A 151 -3.75 6.54 -10.25
CA LEU A 151 -3.21 5.46 -9.42
C LEU A 151 -1.70 5.31 -9.64
N PHE A 152 -0.96 5.44 -8.56
CA PHE A 152 0.48 5.18 -8.54
C PHE A 152 0.80 3.95 -7.71
N LEU A 153 1.80 3.19 -8.15
CA LEU A 153 2.29 1.98 -7.50
C LEU A 153 3.80 2.06 -7.28
N THR A 154 4.28 1.32 -6.30
CA THR A 154 5.70 0.96 -6.18
C THR A 154 5.85 -0.56 -6.24
N GLY A 155 7.02 -1.02 -6.69
CA GLY A 155 7.46 -2.39 -6.50
C GLY A 155 8.06 -2.62 -5.11
N HIS A 156 9.05 -3.52 -5.01
CA HIS A 156 9.70 -3.86 -3.75
C HIS A 156 11.10 -3.24 -3.60
N ASP A 157 11.89 -3.19 -4.67
CA ASP A 157 13.31 -2.84 -4.61
C ASP A 157 13.71 -1.68 -5.54
N ALA A 158 13.07 -1.56 -6.70
CA ALA A 158 13.38 -0.51 -7.66
C ALA A 158 12.97 0.87 -7.14
N ARG A 159 13.82 1.88 -7.36
CA ARG A 159 13.54 3.28 -7.02
C ARG A 159 12.65 3.93 -8.06
N GLU A 160 11.43 3.42 -8.15
CA GLU A 160 10.49 3.74 -9.21
C GLU A 160 9.07 3.83 -8.68
N LEU A 161 8.34 4.81 -9.20
CA LEU A 161 6.92 4.97 -9.06
C LEU A 161 6.28 4.67 -10.42
N TYR A 162 5.28 3.83 -10.45
CA TYR A 162 4.60 3.41 -11.67
C TYR A 162 3.23 4.06 -11.74
N LEU A 163 2.99 4.84 -12.79
CA LEU A 163 1.65 5.33 -13.13
C LEU A 163 0.91 4.23 -13.86
N VAL A 164 -0.28 3.90 -13.39
CA VAL A 164 -1.12 2.86 -13.99
C VAL A 164 -2.55 3.33 -14.15
N ALA A 165 -3.23 2.78 -15.15
CA ALA A 165 -4.67 2.99 -15.35
C ALA A 165 -5.43 1.66 -15.20
N LEU A 166 -6.62 1.73 -14.62
CA LEU A 166 -7.55 0.61 -14.50
C LEU A 166 -8.55 0.72 -15.64
N PRO A 167 -8.60 -0.25 -16.58
CA PRO A 167 -9.56 -0.20 -17.68
C PRO A 167 -10.98 -0.42 -17.17
N ASP A 168 -11.97 -0.01 -17.96
CA ASP A 168 -13.40 -0.18 -17.67
C ASP A 168 -13.81 -1.66 -17.62
N ASN A 169 -13.07 -2.54 -18.28
CA ASN A 169 -13.30 -3.99 -18.18
C ASN A 169 -13.03 -4.47 -16.73
N PRO A 170 -14.05 -4.92 -15.98
CA PRO A 170 -13.92 -5.27 -14.56
C PRO A 170 -13.11 -6.53 -14.28
N GLN A 171 -12.63 -7.21 -15.31
CA GLN A 171 -11.75 -8.39 -15.24
C GLN A 171 -10.56 -8.26 -16.21
N GLY A 172 -10.12 -7.03 -16.44
CA GLY A 172 -9.04 -6.72 -17.38
C GLY A 172 -7.65 -6.84 -16.80
N GLU A 173 -6.69 -6.38 -17.59
CA GLU A 173 -5.32 -6.14 -17.19
C GLU A 173 -5.12 -4.62 -17.06
N LEU A 174 -4.46 -4.16 -16.00
CA LEU A 174 -4.14 -2.74 -15.84
C LEU A 174 -3.15 -2.28 -16.92
N SER A 175 -3.19 -1.01 -17.24
CA SER A 175 -2.27 -0.37 -18.18
C SER A 175 -1.11 0.25 -17.40
N TRP A 176 0.13 -0.02 -17.80
CA TRP A 176 1.33 0.64 -17.28
C TRP A 176 1.67 1.83 -18.18
N GLU A 177 1.39 3.05 -17.69
CA GLU A 177 1.45 4.29 -18.47
C GLU A 177 2.83 4.95 -18.44
N ALA A 178 3.46 4.98 -17.25
CA ALA A 178 4.75 5.64 -17.06
C ALA A 178 5.53 5.08 -15.87
N THR A 179 6.83 5.32 -15.89
CA THR A 179 7.75 5.09 -14.77
C THR A 179 8.43 6.39 -14.39
N ILE A 180 8.37 6.74 -13.11
CA ILE A 180 8.93 7.96 -12.53
C ILE A 180 10.05 7.55 -11.56
N PRO A 181 11.30 7.96 -11.75
CA PRO A 181 12.36 7.72 -10.77
C PRO A 181 12.06 8.41 -9.44
N ILE A 182 12.27 7.70 -8.33
CA ILE A 182 12.13 8.24 -6.97
C ILE A 182 13.39 7.96 -6.14
N SER A 183 13.55 8.67 -5.03
CA SER A 183 14.76 8.56 -4.20
C SER A 183 14.77 7.34 -3.29
N ALA A 184 13.61 6.80 -2.91
CA ALA A 184 13.49 5.61 -2.08
C ALA A 184 13.37 4.34 -2.91
N GLU A 185 13.78 3.20 -2.34
CA GLU A 185 13.43 1.89 -2.87
C GLU A 185 11.90 1.69 -2.84
N GLY A 186 11.37 0.84 -3.73
CA GLY A 186 9.94 0.50 -3.74
C GLY A 186 9.50 -0.10 -2.41
N GLN A 187 8.56 0.54 -1.78
CA GLN A 187 7.87 0.14 -0.54
C GLN A 187 6.60 0.99 -0.43
N ALA A 188 5.97 1.00 0.74
CA ALA A 188 4.88 1.91 1.01
C ALA A 188 5.28 3.37 0.80
N PHE A 189 4.37 4.15 0.26
CA PHE A 189 4.49 5.58 0.08
C PHE A 189 3.13 6.26 0.26
N ALA A 190 3.12 7.56 0.41
CA ALA A 190 1.89 8.36 0.46
C ALA A 190 2.12 9.76 -0.11
N TRP A 191 1.12 10.28 -0.81
CA TRP A 191 1.06 11.69 -1.16
C TRP A 191 0.67 12.52 0.05
N ASP A 192 1.26 13.72 0.17
CA ASP A 192 0.81 14.67 1.17
C ASP A 192 -0.54 15.27 0.79
N ALA A 193 -1.56 15.05 1.61
CA ALA A 193 -2.89 15.60 1.37
C ALA A 193 -2.95 17.15 1.47
N ALA A 194 -1.98 17.78 2.15
CA ALA A 194 -1.91 19.23 2.33
C ALA A 194 -1.04 19.92 1.28
N ASN A 195 -0.03 19.21 0.74
CA ASN A 195 0.94 19.73 -0.22
C ASN A 195 0.95 18.89 -1.48
N THR A 196 0.25 19.33 -2.50
CA THR A 196 0.22 18.63 -3.79
C THR A 196 1.62 18.46 -4.37
N GLY A 197 1.93 17.23 -4.78
CA GLY A 197 3.24 16.85 -5.34
C GLY A 197 4.30 16.46 -4.31
N GLU A 198 4.06 16.56 -3.01
CA GLU A 198 4.95 15.98 -2.01
C GLU A 198 4.64 14.49 -1.79
N LEU A 199 5.68 13.67 -1.94
CA LEU A 199 5.66 12.22 -1.78
C LEU A 199 6.49 11.81 -0.58
N TYR A 200 5.88 11.15 0.38
CA TYR A 200 6.54 10.48 1.51
C TYR A 200 6.79 9.03 1.15
N SER A 201 8.04 8.59 1.17
CA SER A 201 8.45 7.23 0.85
C SER A 201 9.42 6.69 1.89
N ILE A 202 9.57 5.37 1.98
CA ILE A 202 10.42 4.71 2.99
C ILE A 202 11.64 4.10 2.33
N SER A 203 12.84 4.45 2.84
CA SER A 203 14.06 3.68 2.60
C SER A 203 14.26 2.68 3.75
N ARG A 204 14.07 1.38 3.46
CA ARG A 204 14.29 0.31 4.42
C ARG A 204 15.76 0.17 4.80
N LYS A 205 16.63 0.32 3.81
CA LYS A 205 18.07 0.21 3.99
C LYS A 205 18.60 1.23 5.00
N ASN A 206 18.15 2.47 4.88
CA ASN A 206 18.62 3.57 5.71
C ASN A 206 17.73 3.80 6.94
N ARG A 207 16.56 3.15 7.03
CA ARG A 207 15.55 3.36 8.09
C ARG A 207 15.11 4.82 8.20
N GLU A 208 14.82 5.42 7.07
CA GLU A 208 14.43 6.82 6.95
C GLU A 208 13.17 6.99 6.12
N VAL A 209 12.48 8.10 6.31
CA VAL A 209 11.41 8.58 5.43
C VAL A 209 12.00 9.68 4.56
N ILE A 210 11.85 9.52 3.25
CA ILE A 210 12.31 10.47 2.25
C ILE A 210 11.12 11.25 1.75
N VAL A 211 11.20 12.59 1.83
CA VAL A 211 10.20 13.48 1.23
C VAL A 211 10.74 13.98 -0.10
N SER A 212 10.01 13.72 -1.17
CA SER A 212 10.36 14.11 -2.52
C SER A 212 9.26 14.98 -3.11
N LYS A 213 9.61 15.93 -3.96
CA LYS A 213 8.63 16.66 -4.78
C LYS A 213 8.57 16.00 -6.15
N VAL A 214 7.40 15.50 -6.50
CA VAL A 214 7.12 14.94 -7.82
C VAL A 214 6.37 15.98 -8.64
N VAL A 215 6.92 16.31 -9.80
CA VAL A 215 6.30 17.23 -10.76
C VAL A 215 5.88 16.39 -11.96
N LEU A 216 4.59 16.25 -12.15
CA LEU A 216 4.04 15.66 -13.36
C LEU A 216 3.99 16.78 -14.40
N LEU A 217 4.73 16.61 -15.49
CA LEU A 217 4.68 17.54 -16.63
C LEU A 217 3.45 17.19 -17.48
N PRO A 218 2.76 18.20 -18.02
CA PRO A 218 1.60 18.00 -18.89
C PRO A 218 1.96 17.28 -20.20
#